data_1e74c873672f221e64fd7bf12b5ff870
#
_entry.id   1e74c873672f221e64fd7bf12b5ff870
#
_cell.length_a   1.000
_cell.length_b   1.000
_cell.length_c   1.000
_cell.angle_alpha   90.00
_cell.angle_beta   90.00
_cell.angle_gamma   90.00
#
_symmetry.space_group_name_H-M   'P 1'
#
loop_
_entity.id
_entity.type
_entity.pdbx_description
1 polymer ?
#
loop_
_entity_poly.entity_id
_entity_poly.type
_entity_poly.pdbx_seq_one_letter_code
_entity_poly.pdbx_strand_id
1 'polypeptide(L)'
;MSDIFYDRRGHEKYADEIIPLHQKGYFAILVKDEKVLVTYPPQVSVPEFPGGTVSRREDFRGCLYRKLYEETGIEFELDWGEKSYQQIVNYFAEDARPFGEYCVYDQTFIVYDASSYGFDTSVSPWRTPENGNAGWLNIQD
;
A
#
# COMPACT_ATOMS: atom_id res chain seq x y z
N MET A 1 -0.05 14.54 26.83
CA MET A 1 0.01 15.18 25.52
C MET A 1 -0.70 14.28 24.52
N SER A 2 -1.68 14.81 23.81
CA SER A 2 -2.42 14.02 22.84
C SER A 2 -1.68 13.94 21.50
N ASP A 3 -1.74 12.79 20.85
CA ASP A 3 -1.22 12.63 19.52
C ASP A 3 -2.12 13.29 18.50
N ILE A 4 -1.54 13.79 17.43
CA ILE A 4 -2.25 14.44 16.35
C ILE A 4 -2.52 13.42 15.24
N PHE A 5 -3.79 13.35 14.82
CA PHE A 5 -4.23 12.51 13.71
C PHE A 5 -4.82 13.42 12.64
N TYR A 6 -4.76 12.97 11.39
CA TYR A 6 -5.25 13.77 10.26
C TYR A 6 -6.36 13.01 9.55
N ASP A 7 -7.45 13.71 9.25
CA ASP A 7 -8.50 13.14 8.41
C ASP A 7 -8.09 13.22 6.92
N ARG A 8 -8.92 12.68 6.04
CA ARG A 8 -8.60 12.67 4.60
C ARG A 8 -8.56 14.06 3.95
N ARG A 9 -9.05 15.07 4.65
CA ARG A 9 -8.99 16.48 4.20
C ARG A 9 -7.79 17.21 4.80
N GLY A 10 -6.98 16.52 5.61
CA GLY A 10 -5.83 17.11 6.27
C GLY A 10 -6.16 17.88 7.53
N HIS A 11 -7.38 17.77 8.05
CA HIS A 11 -7.75 18.42 9.32
C HIS A 11 -7.21 17.65 10.51
N GLU A 12 -6.71 18.39 11.49
CA GLU A 12 -6.16 17.79 12.71
C GLU A 12 -7.26 17.26 13.62
N LYS A 13 -7.03 16.09 14.18
CA LYS A 13 -7.88 15.46 15.18
C LYS A 13 -7.01 15.02 16.36
N TYR A 14 -7.52 15.14 17.55
CA TYR A 14 -6.78 14.84 18.78
C TYR A 14 -7.38 13.65 19.48
N ALA A 15 -6.55 12.64 19.74
CA ALA A 15 -6.98 11.38 20.36
C ALA A 15 -6.82 11.45 21.89
N ASP A 16 -7.52 12.37 22.55
CA ASP A 16 -7.50 12.50 24.00
C ASP A 16 -8.28 11.34 24.64
N GLU A 17 -7.66 10.66 25.59
CA GLU A 17 -8.29 9.59 26.38
C GLU A 17 -8.76 8.38 25.54
N ILE A 18 -8.32 8.30 24.28
CA ILE A 18 -8.69 7.21 23.37
C ILE A 18 -7.43 6.41 23.05
N ILE A 19 -7.56 5.08 23.08
CA ILE A 19 -6.49 4.19 22.64
C ILE A 19 -6.67 3.96 21.13
N PRO A 20 -5.73 4.44 20.29
CA PRO A 20 -5.86 4.25 18.85
C PRO A 20 -5.75 2.79 18.44
N LEU A 21 -6.41 2.45 17.34
CA LEU A 21 -6.21 1.17 16.67
C LEU A 21 -4.84 1.16 16.00
N HIS A 22 -4.08 0.09 16.22
CA HIS A 22 -2.79 -0.09 15.56
C HIS A 22 -2.93 -1.09 14.43
N GLN A 23 -2.48 -0.69 13.25
CA GLN A 23 -2.49 -1.54 12.06
C GLN A 23 -1.10 -1.61 11.46
N LYS A 24 -0.82 -2.73 10.79
CA LYS A 24 0.43 -2.97 10.12
C LYS A 24 0.18 -3.30 8.66
N GLY A 25 0.97 -2.72 7.77
CA GLY A 25 0.82 -2.98 6.36
C GLY A 25 2.16 -3.08 5.65
N TYR A 26 2.16 -3.77 4.52
CA TYR A 26 3.32 -3.96 3.67
C TYR A 26 2.99 -3.57 2.26
N PHE A 27 3.95 -2.90 1.61
CA PHE A 27 3.82 -2.41 0.24
C PHE A 27 5.04 -2.82 -0.56
N ALA A 28 4.83 -3.21 -1.81
CA ALA A 28 5.91 -3.62 -2.69
C ALA A 28 6.24 -2.50 -3.68
N ILE A 29 7.52 -2.20 -3.79
CA ILE A 29 8.03 -1.27 -4.80
C ILE A 29 8.84 -2.11 -5.78
N LEU A 30 8.21 -2.58 -6.86
CA LEU A 30 8.84 -3.37 -7.89
C LEU A 30 9.38 -2.45 -8.99
N VAL A 31 10.68 -2.54 -9.23
CA VAL A 31 11.37 -1.70 -10.21
C VAL A 31 11.91 -2.56 -11.33
N LYS A 32 11.61 -2.19 -12.58
CA LYS A 32 12.14 -2.82 -13.79
C LYS A 32 12.13 -1.82 -14.94
N ASP A 33 13.19 -1.80 -15.74
CA ASP A 33 13.30 -0.95 -16.94
C ASP A 33 13.07 0.53 -16.64
N GLU A 34 13.58 1.00 -15.48
CA GLU A 34 13.40 2.39 -15.00
C GLU A 34 11.93 2.77 -14.78
N LYS A 35 11.10 1.76 -14.53
CA LYS A 35 9.67 1.92 -14.22
C LYS A 35 9.36 1.28 -12.89
N VAL A 36 8.27 1.71 -12.29
CA VAL A 36 7.78 1.17 -11.03
C VAL A 36 6.34 0.68 -11.21
N LEU A 37 6.04 -0.46 -10.62
CA LEU A 37 4.69 -1.03 -10.63
C LEU A 37 3.79 -0.23 -9.69
N VAL A 38 2.65 0.22 -10.21
CA VAL A 38 1.65 0.95 -9.43
C VAL A 38 0.27 0.37 -9.66
N THR A 39 -0.63 0.66 -8.75
CA THR A 39 -2.03 0.30 -8.84
C THR A 39 -2.90 1.55 -8.73
N TYR A 40 -4.04 1.52 -9.41
CA TYR A 40 -5.08 2.54 -9.33
C TYR A 40 -6.33 1.84 -8.83
N PRO A 41 -6.67 1.97 -7.53
CA PRO A 41 -7.90 1.38 -7.01
C PRO A 41 -9.12 1.93 -7.74
N PRO A 42 -10.27 1.23 -7.71
CA PRO A 42 -11.48 1.73 -8.34
C PRO A 42 -11.81 3.16 -7.89
N GLN A 43 -12.12 4.04 -8.85
CA GLN A 43 -12.48 5.44 -8.61
C GLN A 43 -11.36 6.32 -8.03
N VAL A 44 -10.12 5.82 -8.04
CA VAL A 44 -8.94 6.58 -7.60
C VAL A 44 -8.03 6.82 -8.80
N SER A 45 -7.67 8.08 -9.03
CA SER A 45 -6.81 8.47 -10.14
C SER A 45 -5.34 8.61 -9.77
N VAL A 46 -5.03 8.61 -8.48
CA VAL A 46 -3.65 8.73 -7.99
C VAL A 46 -3.04 7.34 -7.87
N PRO A 47 -1.85 7.11 -8.44
CA PRO A 47 -1.20 5.81 -8.33
C PRO A 47 -0.72 5.52 -6.90
N GLU A 48 -0.78 4.25 -6.54
CA GLU A 48 -0.31 3.75 -5.25
C GLU A 48 0.61 2.55 -5.48
N PHE A 49 1.50 2.28 -4.53
CA PHE A 49 2.23 1.02 -4.56
C PHE A 49 1.31 -0.12 -4.14
N PRO A 50 1.40 -1.29 -4.77
CA PRO A 50 0.58 -2.43 -4.36
C PRO A 50 0.94 -2.87 -2.94
N GLY A 51 -0.07 -3.18 -2.17
CA GLY A 51 0.08 -3.59 -0.78
C GLY A 51 -1.13 -3.23 0.05
N GLY A 52 -0.98 -3.32 1.34
CA GLY A 52 -2.05 -2.97 2.27
C GLY A 52 -1.90 -3.61 3.63
N THR A 53 -2.97 -3.59 4.38
CA THR A 53 -3.01 -4.07 5.75
C THR A 53 -2.86 -5.59 5.83
N VAL A 54 -2.03 -6.04 6.78
CA VAL A 54 -1.83 -7.45 7.06
C VAL A 54 -3.13 -8.04 7.62
N SER A 55 -3.57 -9.16 7.07
CA SER A 55 -4.68 -9.91 7.62
C SER A 55 -4.21 -10.75 8.80
N ARG A 56 -5.17 -11.15 9.63
CA ARG A 56 -4.89 -12.00 10.79
C ARG A 56 -4.16 -13.28 10.37
N ARG A 57 -3.06 -13.61 11.04
CA ARG A 57 -2.23 -14.79 10.81
C ARG A 57 -1.40 -14.75 9.51
N GLU A 58 -1.30 -13.60 8.92
CA GLU A 58 -0.52 -13.39 7.72
C GLU A 58 0.82 -12.74 8.09
N ASP A 59 1.93 -13.23 7.49
CA ASP A 59 3.22 -12.52 7.56
C ASP A 59 3.32 -11.54 6.38
N PHE A 60 4.47 -10.86 6.26
CA PHE A 60 4.64 -9.88 5.19
C PHE A 60 4.59 -10.54 3.79
N ARG A 61 5.09 -11.77 3.66
CA ARG A 61 5.08 -12.49 2.37
C ARG A 61 3.67 -12.83 1.93
N GLY A 62 2.88 -13.36 2.85
CA GLY A 62 1.48 -13.68 2.58
C GLY A 62 0.67 -12.43 2.26
N CYS A 63 0.90 -11.35 2.98
CA CYS A 63 0.24 -10.08 2.73
C CYS A 63 0.58 -9.56 1.33
N LEU A 64 1.86 -9.50 0.97
CA LEU A 64 2.29 -9.00 -0.33
C LEU A 64 1.82 -9.89 -1.48
N TYR A 65 1.88 -11.22 -1.31
CA TYR A 65 1.40 -12.15 -2.32
C TYR A 65 -0.07 -11.91 -2.62
N ARG A 66 -0.88 -11.85 -1.57
CA ARG A 66 -2.33 -11.64 -1.69
C ARG A 66 -2.65 -10.26 -2.29
N LYS A 67 -2.07 -9.20 -1.75
CA LYS A 67 -2.34 -7.84 -2.20
C LYS A 67 -1.84 -7.57 -3.61
N LEU A 68 -0.68 -8.11 -3.95
CA LEU A 68 -0.13 -7.96 -5.29
C LEU A 68 -1.07 -8.59 -6.32
N TYR A 69 -1.59 -9.79 -6.04
CA TYR A 69 -2.56 -10.43 -6.91
C TYR A 69 -3.87 -9.63 -6.99
N GLU A 70 -4.44 -9.25 -5.84
CA GLU A 70 -5.71 -8.51 -5.80
C GLU A 70 -5.62 -7.19 -6.58
N GLU A 71 -4.53 -6.48 -6.43
CA GLU A 71 -4.38 -5.12 -6.95
C GLU A 71 -3.70 -5.02 -8.31
N THR A 72 -3.00 -6.05 -8.74
CA THR A 72 -2.29 -6.04 -10.03
C THR A 72 -2.55 -7.26 -10.90
N GLY A 73 -3.06 -8.36 -10.34
CA GLY A 73 -3.21 -9.62 -11.04
C GLY A 73 -1.95 -10.45 -11.15
N ILE A 74 -0.85 -9.98 -10.59
CA ILE A 74 0.43 -10.67 -10.64
C ILE A 74 0.52 -11.68 -9.51
N GLU A 75 0.76 -12.96 -9.84
CA GLU A 75 1.02 -14.02 -8.89
C GLU A 75 2.55 -14.18 -8.76
N PHE A 76 3.07 -13.77 -7.62
CA PHE A 76 4.50 -13.69 -7.47
C PHE A 76 4.88 -13.75 -5.99
N GLU A 77 5.70 -14.73 -5.63
CA GLU A 77 6.21 -14.83 -4.28
C GLU A 77 7.41 -13.92 -4.10
N LEU A 78 7.33 -13.06 -3.11
CA LEU A 78 8.38 -12.09 -2.82
C LEU A 78 9.15 -12.53 -1.58
N ASP A 79 10.48 -12.49 -1.70
CA ASP A 79 11.39 -12.61 -0.58
C ASP A 79 11.60 -11.23 0.04
N TRP A 80 12.46 -11.13 1.05
CA TRP A 80 12.87 -9.85 1.57
C TRP A 80 13.61 -9.08 0.46
N GLY A 81 13.20 -7.84 0.21
CA GLY A 81 13.75 -7.05 -0.89
C GLY A 81 15.08 -6.38 -0.58
N GLU A 82 15.54 -5.54 -1.50
CA GLU A 82 16.82 -4.85 -1.40
C GLU A 82 16.87 -3.88 -0.23
N LYS A 83 15.79 -3.15 -0.03
CA LYS A 83 15.68 -2.13 1.04
C LYS A 83 14.25 -2.10 1.54
N SER A 84 14.11 -1.71 2.80
CA SER A 84 12.80 -1.46 3.37
C SER A 84 12.76 -0.07 4.00
N TYR A 85 11.61 0.56 3.93
CA TYR A 85 11.35 1.87 4.50
C TYR A 85 10.11 1.79 5.36
N GLN A 86 10.20 2.33 6.57
CA GLN A 86 9.08 2.35 7.50
C GLN A 86 8.54 3.76 7.63
N GLN A 87 7.22 3.87 7.59
CA GLN A 87 6.53 5.13 7.83
C GLN A 87 5.36 4.88 8.76
N ILE A 88 5.24 5.71 9.78
CA ILE A 88 4.11 5.64 10.69
C ILE A 88 3.18 6.80 10.40
N VAL A 89 1.93 6.49 10.11
CA VAL A 89 0.91 7.48 9.75
C VAL A 89 -0.19 7.43 10.80
N ASN A 90 -0.47 8.59 11.38
CA ASN A 90 -1.60 8.76 12.30
C ASN A 90 -2.75 9.36 11.51
N TYR A 91 -3.82 8.60 11.34
CA TYR A 91 -4.97 9.07 10.58
C TYR A 91 -6.29 8.83 11.32
N PHE A 92 -7.26 9.65 10.99
CA PHE A 92 -8.61 9.51 11.50
C PHE A 92 -9.53 9.02 10.38
N ALA A 93 -10.08 7.83 10.56
CA ALA A 93 -11.00 7.23 9.61
C ALA A 93 -12.42 7.66 9.93
N GLU A 94 -12.92 8.69 9.24
CA GLU A 94 -14.23 9.28 9.49
C GLU A 94 -15.37 8.28 9.27
N ASP A 95 -15.20 7.38 8.31
CA ASP A 95 -16.24 6.44 7.91
C ASP A 95 -16.32 5.22 8.80
N ALA A 96 -15.39 5.05 9.74
CA ALA A 96 -15.42 3.94 10.68
C ALA A 96 -16.50 4.16 11.74
N ARG A 97 -17.16 3.09 12.13
CA ARG A 97 -18.29 3.16 13.06
C ARG A 97 -17.86 3.08 14.49
N PRO A 98 -18.65 3.70 15.43
CA PRO A 98 -19.81 4.56 15.18
C PRO A 98 -19.45 6.04 15.01
N PHE A 99 -18.26 6.48 15.45
CA PHE A 99 -17.86 7.88 15.51
C PHE A 99 -16.54 8.18 14.85
N GLY A 100 -16.11 7.30 13.93
CA GLY A 100 -14.79 7.37 13.36
C GLY A 100 -13.79 6.57 14.19
N GLU A 101 -12.58 6.40 13.66
CA GLU A 101 -11.54 5.60 14.30
C GLU A 101 -10.20 6.30 14.20
N TYR A 102 -9.51 6.41 15.32
CA TYR A 102 -8.14 6.89 15.35
C TYR A 102 -7.21 5.71 15.10
N CYS A 103 -6.39 5.82 14.06
CA CYS A 103 -5.52 4.72 13.61
C CYS A 103 -4.07 5.14 13.56
N VAL A 104 -3.20 4.30 14.09
CA VAL A 104 -1.75 4.38 13.89
C VAL A 104 -1.39 3.29 12.91
N TYR A 105 -0.93 3.65 11.72
CA TYR A 105 -0.64 2.74 10.63
C TYR A 105 0.88 2.63 10.46
N ASP A 106 1.43 1.46 10.79
CA ASP A 106 2.84 1.14 10.59
C ASP A 106 3.01 0.54 9.21
N GLN A 107 3.50 1.33 8.26
CA GLN A 107 3.66 0.93 6.86
C GLN A 107 5.12 0.60 6.59
N THR A 108 5.36 -0.56 5.98
CA THR A 108 6.68 -0.97 5.53
C THR A 108 6.66 -1.11 4.01
N PHE A 109 7.51 -0.33 3.34
CA PHE A 109 7.68 -0.37 1.89
C PHE A 109 8.95 -1.14 1.58
N ILE A 110 8.85 -2.18 0.74
CA ILE A 110 9.97 -3.06 0.41
C ILE A 110 10.27 -2.95 -1.07
N VAL A 111 11.52 -2.62 -1.39
CA VAL A 111 11.97 -2.41 -2.77
C VAL A 111 12.48 -3.73 -3.34
N TYR A 112 12.02 -4.07 -4.54
CA TYR A 112 12.44 -5.27 -5.28
C TYR A 112 12.97 -4.87 -6.65
N ASP A 113 14.15 -5.36 -6.99
CA ASP A 113 14.66 -5.28 -8.35
C ASP A 113 14.05 -6.44 -9.15
N ALA A 114 13.08 -6.12 -9.99
CA ALA A 114 12.37 -7.12 -10.77
C ALA A 114 13.00 -7.37 -12.15
N SER A 115 14.23 -6.93 -12.37
CA SER A 115 14.91 -7.03 -13.67
C SER A 115 15.10 -8.48 -14.15
N SER A 116 15.27 -9.42 -13.20
CA SER A 116 15.46 -10.83 -13.53
C SER A 116 14.15 -11.58 -13.80
N TYR A 117 13.00 -10.91 -13.62
CA TYR A 117 11.68 -11.51 -13.83
C TYR A 117 11.14 -11.11 -15.21
N GLY A 118 10.32 -11.99 -15.79
CA GLY A 118 9.82 -11.84 -17.15
C GLY A 118 8.66 -10.88 -17.33
N PHE A 119 8.53 -9.84 -16.51
CA PHE A 119 7.46 -8.87 -16.65
C PHE A 119 7.65 -8.00 -17.88
N ASP A 120 6.59 -7.81 -18.66
CA ASP A 120 6.59 -6.92 -19.79
C ASP A 120 6.13 -5.52 -19.36
N THR A 121 7.08 -4.62 -19.17
CA THR A 121 6.80 -3.27 -18.69
C THR A 121 6.21 -2.36 -19.77
N SER A 122 6.11 -2.82 -21.01
CA SER A 122 5.45 -2.08 -22.09
C SER A 122 3.94 -2.23 -22.06
N VAL A 123 3.42 -3.27 -21.38
CA VAL A 123 1.98 -3.47 -21.21
C VAL A 123 1.52 -2.63 -20.04
N SER A 124 0.76 -1.56 -20.32
CA SER A 124 0.31 -0.64 -19.27
C SER A 124 -0.72 0.32 -19.85
N PRO A 125 -1.85 0.59 -19.16
CA PRO A 125 -2.33 -0.11 -17.96
C PRO A 125 -3.13 -1.38 -18.29
N TRP A 126 -3.46 -2.15 -17.27
CA TRP A 126 -4.34 -3.31 -17.43
C TRP A 126 -5.34 -3.38 -16.28
N ARG A 127 -6.42 -4.12 -16.52
CA ARG A 127 -7.49 -4.30 -15.53
C ARG A 127 -7.08 -5.33 -14.47
N THR A 128 -7.44 -5.06 -13.22
CA THR A 128 -7.05 -5.91 -12.09
C THR A 128 -8.23 -6.74 -11.56
N PRO A 129 -7.97 -7.79 -10.76
CA PRO A 129 -9.05 -8.57 -10.15
C PRO A 129 -10.02 -7.74 -9.30
N GLU A 130 -9.58 -6.65 -8.71
CA GLU A 130 -10.44 -5.76 -7.91
C GLU A 130 -11.18 -4.70 -8.74
N ASN A 131 -11.16 -4.82 -10.07
CA ASN A 131 -11.78 -3.87 -10.99
C ASN A 131 -11.15 -2.47 -10.99
N GLY A 132 -9.91 -2.38 -10.51
CA GLY A 132 -9.08 -1.20 -10.70
C GLY A 132 -8.19 -1.37 -11.92
N ASN A 133 -7.12 -0.61 -11.96
CA ASN A 133 -6.10 -0.72 -12.99
C ASN A 133 -4.72 -0.82 -12.34
N ALA A 134 -3.78 -1.41 -13.04
CA ALA A 134 -2.37 -1.42 -12.65
C ALA A 134 -1.51 -1.05 -13.86
N GLY A 135 -0.31 -0.64 -13.63
CA GLY A 135 0.58 -0.26 -14.71
C GLY A 135 1.99 0.01 -14.25
N TRP A 136 2.85 0.28 -15.22
CA TRP A 136 4.25 0.64 -15.00
C TRP A 136 4.43 2.11 -15.26
N LEU A 137 4.92 2.86 -14.27
CA LEU A 137 5.21 4.28 -14.41
C LEU A 137 6.71 4.51 -14.51
N ASN A 138 7.10 5.45 -15.37
CA ASN A 138 8.49 5.88 -15.42
C ASN A 138 8.88 6.58 -14.12
N ILE A 139 10.03 6.19 -13.57
CA ILE A 139 10.49 6.73 -12.29
C ILE A 139 10.82 8.22 -12.40
N GLN A 140 11.21 8.68 -13.57
CA GLN A 140 11.60 10.07 -13.80
C GLN A 140 10.43 11.02 -14.10
N ASP A 141 9.24 10.50 -14.19
CA ASP A 141 8.05 11.31 -14.52
C ASP A 141 7.32 11.85 -13.28
#